data_8f80121f964c3242cacee0d6539abcfb
#
_entry.id   8f80121f964c3242cacee0d6539abcfb
#
_cell.length_a   1.000
_cell.length_b   1.000
_cell.length_c   1.000
_cell.angle_alpha   90.00
_cell.angle_beta   90.00
_cell.angle_gamma   90.00
#
_symmetry.space_group_name_H-M   'P 1'
#
loop_
_entity.id
_entity.type
_entity.pdbx_description
1 polymer ?
#
loop_
_entity_poly.entity_id
_entity_poly.type
_entity_poly.pdbx_seq_one_letter_code
_entity_poly.pdbx_strand_id
1 'polypeptide(L)'
;MKLGLSLGYSGRNLRLPVEQVQLAEQLGYDSVWTAEAYGSDAITPLAFLAAHTRRIRLGTGIIQLAARTPANAAMAMATLDALAGGNRVICGLGVSGPQIVEGWYGQPWGKPYYRLRDYVTIMRKVLKREAPVTHEGREISLPYTGAGAIGLGKPLKSILHMNPHLPIWMGTGMEATVKLTARIADGWLPLGLVPENMPMYQTWIREGLAQAGKRADDFEIQASAHVRLTDDVKAALDQLKPNIALYVGGMGHQSKNFHKEMMIRRGFAEAAERIQELYLNHHKDEAIAAVPDDFVDQGALVGPRDRIKKRFRDWRDSGVTGLTVRGGSEPELRFMAECAELRPLSSI
;
A
#
# COMPACT_ATOMS: atom_id res chain seq x y z
N MET A 1 -11.19 15.15 2.76
CA MET A 1 -10.44 13.87 2.69
C MET A 1 -9.40 13.96 1.55
N LYS A 2 -8.15 13.54 1.78
CA LYS A 2 -7.10 13.53 0.75
C LYS A 2 -7.42 12.51 -0.35
N LEU A 3 -7.03 12.80 -1.60
CA LEU A 3 -7.09 11.82 -2.69
C LEU A 3 -5.70 11.40 -3.13
N GLY A 4 -5.53 10.13 -3.43
CA GLY A 4 -4.36 9.57 -4.10
C GLY A 4 -4.72 9.00 -5.47
N LEU A 5 -3.74 8.84 -6.35
CA LEU A 5 -3.86 8.14 -7.62
C LEU A 5 -3.01 6.87 -7.58
N SER A 6 -3.58 5.70 -7.88
CA SER A 6 -2.85 4.44 -7.95
C SER A 6 -2.43 4.13 -9.39
N LEU A 7 -1.15 3.90 -9.59
CA LEU A 7 -0.61 3.36 -10.83
C LEU A 7 -0.37 1.85 -10.75
N GLY A 8 -0.33 1.30 -9.53
CA GLY A 8 -0.01 -0.11 -9.32
C GLY A 8 1.43 -0.47 -9.73
N TYR A 9 1.62 -1.67 -10.24
CA TYR A 9 2.85 -2.12 -10.90
C TYR A 9 2.53 -2.51 -12.35
N SER A 10 3.52 -2.39 -13.25
CA SER A 10 3.31 -2.72 -14.65
C SER A 10 3.24 -4.23 -14.87
N GLY A 11 2.40 -4.62 -15.83
CA GLY A 11 2.44 -5.95 -16.41
C GLY A 11 3.54 -6.08 -17.50
N ARG A 12 3.16 -6.60 -18.68
CA ARG A 12 4.09 -6.91 -19.77
C ARG A 12 4.88 -5.70 -20.28
N ASN A 13 4.25 -4.53 -20.34
CA ASN A 13 4.87 -3.30 -20.85
C ASN A 13 4.73 -2.17 -19.83
N LEU A 14 5.85 -1.54 -19.48
CA LEU A 14 5.84 -0.37 -18.61
C LEU A 14 5.53 0.89 -19.43
N ARG A 15 4.40 1.51 -19.14
CA ARG A 15 4.05 2.86 -19.59
C ARG A 15 3.56 3.67 -18.40
N LEU A 16 4.25 4.75 -18.11
CA LEU A 16 3.84 5.65 -17.03
C LEU A 16 2.91 6.73 -17.60
N PRO A 17 1.69 6.88 -17.07
CA PRO A 17 0.73 7.88 -17.53
C PRO A 17 1.05 9.25 -16.94
N VAL A 18 2.15 9.86 -17.41
CA VAL A 18 2.67 11.14 -16.88
C VAL A 18 1.61 12.24 -16.92
N GLU A 19 0.90 12.39 -18.04
CA GLU A 19 -0.15 13.40 -18.20
C GLU A 19 -1.29 13.23 -17.19
N GLN A 20 -1.67 11.96 -16.89
CA GLN A 20 -2.69 11.67 -15.88
C GLN A 20 -2.21 12.03 -14.47
N VAL A 21 -0.93 11.79 -14.15
CA VAL A 21 -0.35 12.20 -12.87
C VAL A 21 -0.26 13.72 -12.75
N GLN A 22 0.12 14.40 -13.81
CA GLN A 22 0.13 15.88 -13.86
C GLN A 22 -1.27 16.46 -13.72
N LEU A 23 -2.27 15.85 -14.36
CA LEU A 23 -3.66 16.23 -14.17
C LEU A 23 -4.11 16.03 -12.71
N ALA A 24 -3.79 14.88 -12.08
CA ALA A 24 -4.10 14.65 -10.68
C ALA A 24 -3.45 15.71 -9.78
N GLU A 25 -2.19 16.05 -10.02
CA GLU A 25 -1.51 17.14 -9.31
C GLU A 25 -2.22 18.48 -9.49
N GLN A 26 -2.59 18.85 -10.71
CA GLN A 26 -3.34 20.08 -11.01
C GLN A 26 -4.70 20.14 -10.32
N LEU A 27 -5.39 19.01 -10.21
CA LEU A 27 -6.67 18.87 -9.52
C LEU A 27 -6.53 18.89 -7.98
N GLY A 28 -5.32 18.92 -7.44
CA GLY A 28 -5.07 18.96 -6.01
C GLY A 28 -5.05 17.60 -5.33
N TYR A 29 -4.83 16.51 -6.07
CA TYR A 29 -4.57 15.20 -5.47
C TYR A 29 -3.32 15.27 -4.59
N ASP A 30 -3.38 14.62 -3.44
CA ASP A 30 -2.32 14.64 -2.45
C ASP A 30 -1.14 13.74 -2.83
N SER A 31 -1.40 12.59 -3.45
CA SER A 31 -0.39 11.56 -3.65
C SER A 31 -0.59 10.71 -4.91
N VAL A 32 0.51 10.17 -5.44
CA VAL A 32 0.52 9.12 -6.46
C VAL A 32 1.27 7.90 -5.94
N TRP A 33 0.76 6.70 -6.24
CA TRP A 33 1.21 5.44 -5.65
C TRP A 33 1.61 4.43 -6.71
N THR A 34 2.82 3.91 -6.58
CA THR A 34 3.31 2.75 -7.33
C THR A 34 3.45 1.54 -6.40
N ALA A 35 3.46 0.36 -6.96
CA ALA A 35 3.59 -0.89 -6.20
C ALA A 35 4.65 -1.79 -6.84
N GLU A 36 5.02 -2.84 -6.15
CA GLU A 36 5.84 -3.90 -6.73
C GLU A 36 5.33 -5.30 -6.31
N ALA A 37 5.47 -6.24 -7.22
CA ALA A 37 5.26 -7.65 -6.97
C ALA A 37 6.32 -8.45 -7.73
N TYR A 38 6.02 -8.89 -8.94
CA TYR A 38 6.93 -9.55 -9.90
C TYR A 38 6.85 -8.89 -11.29
N GLY A 39 6.51 -7.61 -11.31
CA GLY A 39 6.50 -6.72 -12.49
C GLY A 39 7.54 -5.61 -12.34
N SER A 40 7.15 -4.35 -12.55
CA SER A 40 8.04 -3.22 -12.26
C SER A 40 8.30 -3.09 -10.76
N ASP A 41 9.48 -2.54 -10.39
CA ASP A 41 9.72 -2.06 -9.04
C ASP A 41 8.89 -0.81 -8.72
N ALA A 42 8.80 -0.45 -7.44
CA ALA A 42 7.99 0.68 -7.02
C ALA A 42 8.73 2.02 -6.98
N ILE A 43 10.06 2.02 -6.91
CA ILE A 43 10.85 3.25 -6.66
C ILE A 43 11.24 3.93 -7.95
N THR A 44 11.70 3.17 -8.95
CA THR A 44 12.17 3.71 -10.24
C THR A 44 11.09 4.52 -10.98
N PRO A 45 9.83 4.04 -11.07
CA PRO A 45 8.75 4.84 -11.66
C PRO A 45 8.49 6.15 -10.91
N LEU A 46 8.58 6.16 -9.58
CA LEU A 46 8.42 7.39 -8.80
C LEU A 46 9.56 8.37 -9.03
N ALA A 47 10.79 7.90 -9.19
CA ALA A 47 11.93 8.75 -9.52
C ALA A 47 11.73 9.45 -10.89
N PHE A 48 11.19 8.73 -11.87
CA PHE A 48 10.83 9.32 -13.15
C PHE A 48 9.72 10.37 -12.99
N LEU A 49 8.65 10.07 -12.24
CA LEU A 49 7.55 10.99 -12.00
C LEU A 49 7.97 12.23 -11.17
N ALA A 50 8.99 12.11 -10.32
CA ALA A 50 9.54 13.23 -9.58
C ALA A 50 10.02 14.37 -10.49
N ALA A 51 10.59 14.02 -11.66
CA ALA A 51 11.04 14.99 -12.66
C ALA A 51 9.86 15.70 -13.39
N HIS A 52 8.68 15.10 -13.39
CA HIS A 52 7.49 15.58 -14.12
C HIS A 52 6.43 16.23 -13.23
N THR A 53 6.64 16.27 -11.90
CA THR A 53 5.71 16.79 -10.91
C THR A 53 6.42 17.72 -9.92
N ARG A 54 5.66 18.52 -9.16
CA ARG A 54 6.23 19.54 -8.25
C ARG A 54 5.75 19.42 -6.80
N ARG A 55 4.53 18.94 -6.57
CA ARG A 55 3.84 19.01 -5.26
C ARG A 55 3.25 17.68 -4.81
N ILE A 56 2.71 16.89 -5.75
CA ILE A 56 2.09 15.60 -5.42
C ILE A 56 3.08 14.70 -4.70
N ARG A 57 2.67 14.11 -3.58
CA ARG A 57 3.51 13.16 -2.83
C ARG A 57 3.68 11.88 -3.64
N LEU A 58 4.87 11.29 -3.54
CA LEU A 58 5.29 10.09 -4.27
C LEU A 58 5.34 8.91 -3.29
N GLY A 59 4.37 8.02 -3.36
CA GLY A 59 4.22 6.93 -2.40
C GLY A 59 4.47 5.56 -3.01
N THR A 60 5.13 4.68 -2.27
CA THR A 60 5.16 3.25 -2.59
C THR A 60 4.01 2.53 -1.87
N GLY A 61 3.22 1.80 -2.60
CA GLY A 61 2.09 1.07 -2.04
C GLY A 61 2.05 -0.39 -2.47
N ILE A 62 3.05 -1.16 -2.13
CA ILE A 62 4.19 -1.06 -1.19
C ILE A 62 5.50 -1.49 -1.86
N ILE A 63 6.68 -1.19 -1.24
CA ILE A 63 7.90 -1.97 -1.48
C ILE A 63 7.92 -3.20 -0.58
N GLN A 64 8.46 -4.28 -1.11
CA GLN A 64 8.51 -5.56 -0.39
C GLN A 64 9.78 -5.66 0.46
N LEU A 65 9.65 -6.06 1.73
CA LEU A 65 10.79 -6.20 2.64
C LEU A 65 11.85 -7.16 2.13
N ALA A 66 11.46 -8.20 1.40
CA ALA A 66 12.36 -9.19 0.84
C ALA A 66 13.18 -8.68 -0.36
N ALA A 67 12.69 -7.64 -1.04
CA ALA A 67 13.35 -7.10 -2.25
C ALA A 67 14.64 -6.32 -1.93
N ARG A 68 14.72 -5.72 -0.75
CA ARG A 68 15.84 -4.82 -0.36
C ARG A 68 16.18 -4.98 1.11
N THR A 69 17.45 -4.76 1.47
CA THR A 69 17.81 -4.59 2.89
C THR A 69 17.26 -3.26 3.43
N PRO A 70 17.00 -3.13 4.74
CA PRO A 70 16.47 -1.88 5.31
C PRO A 70 17.38 -0.67 5.10
N ALA A 71 18.69 -0.87 5.09
CA ALA A 71 19.66 0.22 4.79
C ALA A 71 19.53 0.67 3.32
N ASN A 72 19.43 -0.28 2.37
CA ASN A 72 19.23 0.04 0.96
C ASN A 72 17.88 0.74 0.72
N ALA A 73 16.81 0.27 1.35
CA ALA A 73 15.50 0.92 1.22
C ALA A 73 15.52 2.36 1.76
N ALA A 74 16.13 2.59 2.93
CA ALA A 74 16.27 3.93 3.48
C ALA A 74 17.05 4.85 2.55
N MET A 75 18.18 4.37 1.99
CA MET A 75 18.99 5.13 1.03
C MET A 75 18.22 5.44 -0.26
N ALA A 76 17.53 4.47 -0.83
CA ALA A 76 16.77 4.63 -2.08
C ALA A 76 15.62 5.65 -1.90
N MET A 77 14.84 5.53 -0.82
CA MET A 77 13.74 6.45 -0.54
C MET A 77 14.23 7.86 -0.22
N ALA A 78 15.35 7.99 0.49
CA ALA A 78 15.96 9.29 0.76
C ALA A 78 16.54 9.94 -0.52
N THR A 79 17.12 9.15 -1.42
CA THR A 79 17.58 9.63 -2.73
C THR A 79 16.39 10.11 -3.56
N LEU A 80 15.30 9.35 -3.57
CA LEU A 80 14.07 9.77 -4.24
C LEU A 80 13.53 11.09 -3.66
N ASP A 81 13.50 11.23 -2.33
CA ASP A 81 13.02 12.45 -1.67
C ASP A 81 13.88 13.67 -2.04
N ALA A 82 15.19 13.51 -2.08
CA ALA A 82 16.10 14.55 -2.53
C ALA A 82 15.88 14.95 -4.00
N LEU A 83 15.71 13.98 -4.91
CA LEU A 83 15.39 14.20 -6.31
C LEU A 83 14.03 14.90 -6.50
N ALA A 84 13.08 14.61 -5.61
CA ALA A 84 11.75 15.21 -5.61
C ALA A 84 11.71 16.63 -5.01
N GLY A 85 12.81 17.18 -4.54
CA GLY A 85 12.90 18.49 -3.91
C GLY A 85 12.65 18.47 -2.38
N GLY A 86 12.55 17.30 -1.77
CA GLY A 86 12.38 17.09 -0.33
C GLY A 86 10.93 17.09 0.15
N ASN A 87 10.66 16.31 1.20
CA ASN A 87 9.37 16.22 1.90
C ASN A 87 8.16 15.77 1.04
N ARG A 88 8.42 15.08 -0.08
CA ARG A 88 7.37 14.60 -0.98
C ARG A 88 7.24 13.08 -1.03
N VAL A 89 8.10 12.35 -0.35
CA VAL A 89 8.13 10.88 -0.47
C VAL A 89 7.48 10.22 0.74
N ILE A 90 6.73 9.15 0.45
CA ILE A 90 6.14 8.25 1.45
C ILE A 90 6.66 6.83 1.18
N CYS A 91 7.37 6.26 2.13
CA CYS A 91 7.86 4.89 2.06
C CYS A 91 6.81 3.92 2.59
N GLY A 92 6.02 3.32 1.71
CA GLY A 92 5.10 2.25 2.06
C GLY A 92 5.78 0.88 2.00
N LEU A 93 5.73 0.12 3.09
CA LEU A 93 6.39 -1.17 3.30
C LEU A 93 5.37 -2.29 3.47
N GLY A 94 5.68 -3.49 2.98
CA GLY A 94 4.85 -4.67 3.20
C GLY A 94 5.64 -5.97 3.13
N VAL A 95 5.09 -7.02 3.76
CA VAL A 95 5.77 -8.32 3.84
C VAL A 95 5.58 -9.19 2.60
N SER A 96 4.52 -8.98 1.82
CA SER A 96 4.07 -9.87 0.75
C SER A 96 3.67 -11.28 1.25
N GLY A 97 3.51 -12.24 0.36
CA GLY A 97 3.23 -13.64 0.69
C GLY A 97 4.48 -14.52 0.62
N PRO A 98 4.48 -15.72 1.25
CA PRO A 98 5.63 -16.61 1.23
C PRO A 98 6.04 -17.02 -0.20
N GLN A 99 5.08 -17.17 -1.12
CA GLN A 99 5.37 -17.51 -2.51
C GLN A 99 6.21 -16.46 -3.24
N ILE A 100 6.09 -15.18 -2.86
CA ILE A 100 6.92 -14.11 -3.40
C ILE A 100 8.25 -14.01 -2.64
N VAL A 101 8.19 -14.07 -1.32
CA VAL A 101 9.39 -13.94 -0.48
C VAL A 101 10.38 -15.07 -0.74
N GLU A 102 9.91 -16.32 -0.75
CA GLU A 102 10.74 -17.50 -0.96
C GLU A 102 10.92 -17.81 -2.44
N GLY A 103 9.82 -17.77 -3.22
CA GLY A 103 9.85 -18.20 -4.62
C GLY A 103 10.45 -17.19 -5.59
N TRP A 104 10.29 -15.89 -5.35
CA TRP A 104 10.79 -14.84 -6.24
C TRP A 104 12.08 -14.20 -5.73
N TYR A 105 12.12 -13.86 -4.43
CA TYR A 105 13.29 -13.18 -3.85
C TYR A 105 14.30 -14.11 -3.21
N GLY A 106 14.02 -15.42 -3.08
CA GLY A 106 14.94 -16.41 -2.48
C GLY A 106 15.29 -16.10 -1.03
N GLN A 107 14.38 -15.45 -0.29
CA GLN A 107 14.57 -15.08 1.11
C GLN A 107 13.70 -15.95 2.01
N PRO A 108 14.16 -16.32 3.21
CA PRO A 108 13.33 -17.07 4.14
C PRO A 108 12.11 -16.26 4.56
N TRP A 109 10.94 -16.89 4.66
CA TRP A 109 9.72 -16.24 5.15
C TRP A 109 9.89 -15.71 6.58
N GLY A 110 10.47 -16.48 7.47
CA GLY A 110 10.76 -16.07 8.84
C GLY A 110 9.52 -15.70 9.66
N LYS A 111 9.67 -14.69 10.49
CA LYS A 111 8.61 -14.14 11.36
C LYS A 111 8.26 -12.70 10.93
N PRO A 112 7.29 -12.47 10.06
CA PRO A 112 7.01 -11.18 9.44
C PRO A 112 6.79 -10.04 10.42
N TYR A 113 6.14 -10.29 11.57
CA TYR A 113 5.95 -9.29 12.62
C TYR A 113 7.26 -8.69 13.12
N TYR A 114 8.24 -9.56 13.43
CA TYR A 114 9.56 -9.11 13.93
C TYR A 114 10.39 -8.51 12.81
N ARG A 115 10.31 -9.05 11.60
CA ARG A 115 10.98 -8.49 10.42
C ARG A 115 10.51 -7.06 10.14
N LEU A 116 9.20 -6.79 10.16
CA LEU A 116 8.65 -5.43 10.02
C LEU A 116 9.22 -4.49 11.08
N ARG A 117 9.22 -4.92 12.34
CA ARG A 117 9.72 -4.12 13.45
C ARG A 117 11.21 -3.80 13.28
N ASP A 118 12.03 -4.80 13.02
CA ASP A 118 13.47 -4.65 12.87
C ASP A 118 13.78 -3.77 11.65
N TYR A 119 13.08 -3.98 10.55
CA TYR A 119 13.24 -3.23 9.30
C TYR A 119 12.98 -1.73 9.50
N VAL A 120 11.83 -1.37 10.05
CA VAL A 120 11.46 0.03 10.32
C VAL A 120 12.45 0.66 11.32
N THR A 121 12.84 -0.07 12.36
CA THR A 121 13.81 0.43 13.35
C THR A 121 15.15 0.75 12.70
N ILE A 122 15.66 -0.13 11.84
CA ILE A 122 16.93 0.11 11.11
C ILE A 122 16.78 1.30 10.16
N MET A 123 15.70 1.37 9.37
CA MET A 123 15.47 2.51 8.48
C MET A 123 15.48 3.85 9.23
N ARG A 124 14.77 3.94 10.37
CA ARG A 124 14.76 5.14 11.22
C ARG A 124 16.18 5.53 11.69
N LYS A 125 16.99 4.56 12.11
CA LYS A 125 18.39 4.80 12.50
C LYS A 125 19.23 5.32 11.33
N VAL A 126 19.06 4.73 10.12
CA VAL A 126 19.75 5.18 8.90
C VAL A 126 19.37 6.61 8.56
N LEU A 127 18.08 6.95 8.58
CA LEU A 127 17.55 8.28 8.23
C LEU A 127 17.97 9.35 9.24
N LYS A 128 17.95 9.06 10.54
CA LYS A 128 18.35 10.00 11.60
C LYS A 128 19.83 10.31 11.62
N ARG A 129 20.69 9.38 11.20
CA ARG A 129 22.15 9.57 11.17
C ARG A 129 22.78 10.03 12.51
N GLU A 130 22.21 9.65 13.64
CA GLU A 130 22.74 10.02 14.97
C GLU A 130 24.09 9.33 15.22
N ALA A 131 24.20 8.04 14.91
CA ALA A 131 25.40 7.21 15.11
C ALA A 131 25.57 6.20 13.96
N PRO A 132 26.74 5.52 13.87
CA PRO A 132 26.86 4.31 13.07
C PRO A 132 25.79 3.28 13.46
N VAL A 133 25.13 2.67 12.45
CA VAL A 133 23.94 1.85 12.67
C VAL A 133 24.31 0.48 13.23
N THR A 134 23.79 0.19 14.42
CA THR A 134 23.78 -1.14 15.03
C THR A 134 22.35 -1.53 15.35
N HIS A 135 22.01 -2.81 15.22
CA HIS A 135 20.72 -3.36 15.58
C HIS A 135 20.83 -4.85 15.92
N GLU A 136 20.33 -5.22 17.08
CA GLU A 136 20.15 -6.62 17.48
C GLU A 136 18.66 -6.94 17.43
N GLY A 137 18.24 -7.48 16.30
CA GLY A 137 16.84 -7.83 16.05
C GLY A 137 16.61 -9.35 16.06
N ARG A 138 15.35 -9.73 16.08
CA ARG A 138 14.99 -11.15 16.00
C ARG A 138 15.13 -11.73 14.59
N GLU A 139 14.94 -10.87 13.58
CA GLU A 139 15.00 -11.26 12.16
C GLU A 139 16.13 -10.58 11.41
N ILE A 140 16.54 -9.38 11.85
CA ILE A 140 17.60 -8.62 11.19
C ILE A 140 18.53 -8.06 12.25
N SER A 141 19.84 -8.34 12.12
CA SER A 141 20.89 -7.75 12.95
C SER A 141 21.94 -7.04 12.09
N LEU A 142 22.46 -5.93 12.58
CA LEU A 142 23.53 -5.14 11.95
C LEU A 142 24.59 -4.77 13.00
N PRO A 143 25.91 -5.01 12.76
CA PRO A 143 26.45 -5.82 11.64
C PRO A 143 25.94 -7.25 11.66
N TYR A 144 25.96 -7.91 10.50
CA TYR A 144 25.58 -9.32 10.39
C TYR A 144 26.66 -10.22 11.01
N THR A 145 26.25 -11.10 11.94
CA THR A 145 27.13 -12.03 12.66
C THR A 145 26.67 -13.49 12.53
N GLY A 146 25.72 -13.76 11.64
CA GLY A 146 25.16 -15.09 11.44
C GLY A 146 26.02 -16.00 10.56
N ALA A 147 25.45 -17.12 10.10
CA ALA A 147 26.14 -18.09 9.26
C ALA A 147 26.70 -17.45 7.98
N GLY A 148 27.96 -17.74 7.69
CA GLY A 148 28.71 -17.14 6.56
C GLY A 148 29.36 -15.78 6.84
N ALA A 149 29.17 -15.18 8.03
CA ALA A 149 29.88 -13.98 8.40
C ALA A 149 31.40 -14.25 8.61
N ILE A 150 32.23 -13.36 8.07
CA ILE A 150 33.69 -13.43 8.25
C ILE A 150 34.20 -12.56 9.40
N GLY A 151 33.29 -11.91 10.16
CA GLY A 151 33.60 -11.08 11.33
C GLY A 151 34.22 -9.71 11.05
N LEU A 152 34.31 -9.27 9.78
CA LEU A 152 34.91 -7.98 9.40
C LEU A 152 33.88 -6.86 9.24
N GLY A 153 32.59 -7.15 9.42
CA GLY A 153 31.53 -6.15 9.37
C GLY A 153 31.68 -5.14 10.50
N LYS A 154 31.58 -3.85 10.15
CA LYS A 154 31.56 -2.76 11.13
C LYS A 154 30.35 -1.86 10.92
N PRO A 155 29.83 -1.23 11.99
CA PRO A 155 28.75 -0.26 11.86
C PRO A 155 29.12 0.90 10.95
N LEU A 156 28.20 1.28 10.06
CA LEU A 156 28.37 2.41 9.15
C LEU A 156 27.31 3.47 9.41
N LYS A 157 27.61 4.71 9.06
CA LYS A 157 26.69 5.85 9.09
C LYS A 157 26.52 6.37 7.67
N SER A 158 25.29 6.60 7.24
CA SER A 158 25.04 7.18 5.92
C SER A 158 25.76 8.53 5.76
N ILE A 159 26.33 8.78 4.59
CA ILE A 159 26.94 10.07 4.25
C ILE A 159 25.96 11.07 3.65
N LEU A 160 24.85 10.58 3.08
CA LEU A 160 23.77 11.43 2.57
C LEU A 160 23.02 12.09 3.73
N HIS A 161 22.86 13.40 3.70
CA HIS A 161 22.01 14.13 4.63
C HIS A 161 20.55 13.97 4.18
N MET A 162 19.80 13.20 4.93
CA MET A 162 18.44 12.77 4.59
C MET A 162 17.41 13.49 5.45
N ASN A 163 16.15 13.47 4.99
CA ASN A 163 15.02 13.83 5.83
C ASN A 163 14.86 12.80 6.96
N PRO A 164 15.15 13.14 8.24
CA PRO A 164 15.06 12.20 9.35
C PRO A 164 13.61 11.78 9.65
N HIS A 165 12.63 12.54 9.15
CA HIS A 165 11.20 12.37 9.34
C HIS A 165 10.50 11.83 8.07
N LEU A 166 11.25 11.27 7.10
CA LEU A 166 10.66 10.66 5.92
C LEU A 166 9.54 9.69 6.35
N PRO A 167 8.29 9.90 5.90
CA PRO A 167 7.16 9.10 6.32
C PRO A 167 7.32 7.62 5.95
N ILE A 168 7.17 6.74 6.92
CA ILE A 168 7.15 5.28 6.74
C ILE A 168 5.74 4.79 7.04
N TRP A 169 5.09 4.23 6.04
CA TRP A 169 3.77 3.64 6.16
C TRP A 169 3.84 2.12 5.99
N MET A 170 2.89 1.38 6.52
CA MET A 170 2.93 -0.08 6.46
C MET A 170 1.65 -0.66 5.87
N GLY A 171 1.83 -1.59 4.91
CA GLY A 171 0.77 -2.43 4.36
C GLY A 171 0.56 -3.66 5.23
N THR A 172 -0.44 -3.64 6.10
CA THR A 172 -0.74 -4.71 7.05
C THR A 172 -2.26 -4.93 7.16
N GLY A 173 -2.70 -6.09 7.67
CA GLY A 173 -4.12 -6.40 7.74
C GLY A 173 -4.55 -7.27 8.92
N MET A 174 -3.61 -7.86 9.68
CA MET A 174 -3.91 -8.67 10.86
C MET A 174 -3.80 -7.83 12.13
N GLU A 175 -4.59 -8.12 13.16
CA GLU A 175 -4.65 -7.37 14.40
C GLU A 175 -3.26 -7.01 14.96
N ALA A 176 -2.41 -8.01 15.20
CA ALA A 176 -1.08 -7.79 15.76
C ALA A 176 -0.21 -6.86 14.89
N THR A 177 -0.31 -6.97 13.56
CA THR A 177 0.49 -6.15 12.64
C THR A 177 -0.11 -4.75 12.43
N VAL A 178 -1.42 -4.58 12.52
CA VAL A 178 -2.06 -3.25 12.50
C VAL A 178 -1.74 -2.48 13.78
N LYS A 179 -1.79 -3.12 14.95
CA LYS A 179 -1.33 -2.53 16.23
C LYS A 179 0.15 -2.14 16.16
N LEU A 180 1.00 -3.02 15.59
CA LEU A 180 2.41 -2.70 15.37
C LEU A 180 2.56 -1.49 14.45
N THR A 181 1.82 -1.44 13.32
CA THR A 181 1.84 -0.32 12.37
C THR A 181 1.54 1.00 13.07
N ALA A 182 0.45 1.08 13.81
CA ALA A 182 0.07 2.28 14.56
C ALA A 182 1.16 2.70 15.56
N ARG A 183 1.85 1.73 16.17
CA ARG A 183 2.91 1.98 17.15
C ARG A 183 4.19 2.56 16.53
N ILE A 184 4.65 2.03 15.38
CA ILE A 184 6.00 2.33 14.86
C ILE A 184 6.03 3.10 13.53
N ALA A 185 4.92 3.16 12.79
CA ALA A 185 4.83 3.81 11.48
C ALA A 185 4.06 5.15 11.58
N ASP A 186 4.11 5.94 10.50
CA ASP A 186 3.44 7.24 10.41
C ASP A 186 2.09 7.14 9.69
N GLY A 187 1.81 5.98 9.09
CA GLY A 187 0.55 5.71 8.40
C GLY A 187 0.35 4.24 8.07
N TRP A 188 -0.85 3.95 7.58
CA TRP A 188 -1.30 2.61 7.26
C TRP A 188 -1.89 2.53 5.86
N LEU A 189 -1.48 1.49 5.13
CA LEU A 189 -2.00 1.11 3.82
C LEU A 189 -2.79 -0.20 3.97
N PRO A 190 -4.10 -0.11 4.24
CA PRO A 190 -4.92 -1.29 4.48
C PRO A 190 -5.13 -2.15 3.25
N LEU A 191 -5.10 -3.47 3.43
CA LEU A 191 -5.54 -4.41 2.41
C LEU A 191 -7.05 -4.63 2.53
N GLY A 192 -7.82 -4.22 1.50
CA GLY A 192 -9.25 -4.50 1.41
C GLY A 192 -10.11 -3.86 2.50
N LEU A 193 -9.68 -2.72 3.04
CA LEU A 193 -10.50 -1.89 3.91
C LEU A 193 -11.74 -1.40 3.15
N VAL A 194 -12.86 -1.45 3.82
CA VAL A 194 -14.13 -0.82 3.40
C VAL A 194 -14.74 -0.09 4.59
N PRO A 195 -15.62 0.89 4.38
CA PRO A 195 -16.24 1.63 5.48
C PRO A 195 -16.86 0.73 6.55
N GLU A 196 -17.49 -0.37 6.13
CA GLU A 196 -18.20 -1.29 7.01
C GLU A 196 -17.30 -2.02 8.02
N ASN A 197 -16.04 -2.29 7.68
CA ASN A 197 -15.12 -2.98 8.58
C ASN A 197 -14.14 -2.04 9.31
N MET A 198 -14.21 -0.74 9.06
CA MET A 198 -13.36 0.26 9.71
C MET A 198 -13.47 0.28 11.25
N PRO A 199 -14.64 0.10 11.88
CA PRO A 199 -14.74 0.13 13.35
C PRO A 199 -13.83 -0.87 14.06
N MET A 200 -13.67 -2.07 13.50
CA MET A 200 -12.75 -3.08 14.01
C MET A 200 -11.29 -2.58 13.96
N TYR A 201 -10.88 -2.03 12.83
CA TYR A 201 -9.51 -1.52 12.66
C TYR A 201 -9.23 -0.28 13.49
N GLN A 202 -10.21 0.60 13.70
CA GLN A 202 -10.07 1.76 14.59
C GLN A 202 -9.70 1.35 16.00
N THR A 203 -10.26 0.26 16.51
CA THR A 203 -9.91 -0.27 17.83
C THR A 203 -8.45 -0.66 17.90
N TRP A 204 -7.96 -1.43 16.93
CA TRP A 204 -6.56 -1.87 16.86
C TRP A 204 -5.58 -0.70 16.69
N ILE A 205 -5.96 0.29 15.86
CA ILE A 205 -5.15 1.50 15.65
C ILE A 205 -5.05 2.31 16.93
N ARG A 206 -6.17 2.58 17.64
CA ARG A 206 -6.17 3.31 18.90
C ARG A 206 -5.28 2.64 19.95
N GLU A 207 -5.37 1.32 20.09
CA GLU A 207 -4.52 0.58 21.02
C GLU A 207 -3.03 0.70 20.67
N GLY A 208 -2.68 0.58 19.38
CA GLY A 208 -1.30 0.72 18.92
C GLY A 208 -0.74 2.14 19.14
N LEU A 209 -1.53 3.18 18.83
CA LEU A 209 -1.16 4.58 19.06
C LEU A 209 -0.98 4.87 20.56
N ALA A 210 -1.91 4.41 21.41
CA ALA A 210 -1.83 4.58 22.85
C ALA A 210 -0.55 3.95 23.45
N GLN A 211 -0.16 2.74 22.98
CA GLN A 211 1.09 2.08 23.40
C GLN A 211 2.35 2.89 23.05
N ALA A 212 2.28 3.75 22.04
CA ALA A 212 3.39 4.58 21.60
C ALA A 212 3.30 6.04 22.04
N GLY A 213 2.25 6.43 22.75
CA GLY A 213 1.97 7.82 23.13
C GLY A 213 1.74 8.75 21.92
N LYS A 214 1.27 8.19 20.78
CA LYS A 214 1.00 8.94 19.55
C LYS A 214 -0.43 9.46 19.52
N ARG A 215 -0.62 10.60 18.88
CA ARG A 215 -1.93 11.18 18.61
C ARG A 215 -2.53 10.58 17.34
N ALA A 216 -3.85 10.46 17.27
CA ALA A 216 -4.55 9.99 16.08
C ALA A 216 -4.34 10.91 14.88
N ASP A 217 -4.26 12.22 15.11
CA ASP A 217 -4.07 13.23 14.07
C ASP A 217 -2.71 13.13 13.33
N ASP A 218 -1.72 12.51 13.97
CA ASP A 218 -0.37 12.30 13.42
C ASP A 218 -0.25 10.96 12.64
N PHE A 219 -1.36 10.24 12.43
CA PHE A 219 -1.38 8.95 11.79
C PHE A 219 -2.32 8.93 10.57
N GLU A 220 -1.75 8.72 9.38
CA GLU A 220 -2.54 8.70 8.15
C GLU A 220 -3.03 7.29 7.80
N ILE A 221 -4.27 7.20 7.30
CA ILE A 221 -4.89 5.95 6.82
C ILE A 221 -5.31 6.17 5.38
N GLN A 222 -4.61 5.50 4.45
CA GLN A 222 -4.85 5.64 3.01
C GLN A 222 -5.54 4.38 2.48
N ALA A 223 -6.85 4.40 2.40
CA ALA A 223 -7.65 3.35 1.77
C ALA A 223 -7.57 3.41 0.23
N SER A 224 -8.17 2.47 -0.46
CA SER A 224 -8.24 2.49 -1.93
C SER A 224 -9.57 1.96 -2.44
N ALA A 225 -10.09 2.57 -3.52
CA ALA A 225 -11.29 2.13 -4.21
C ALA A 225 -11.12 2.20 -5.73
N HIS A 226 -11.74 1.27 -6.44
CA HIS A 226 -11.90 1.37 -7.89
C HIS A 226 -12.97 2.41 -8.22
N VAL A 227 -12.68 3.29 -9.18
CA VAL A 227 -13.59 4.34 -9.59
C VAL A 227 -14.01 4.12 -11.05
N ARG A 228 -15.32 4.11 -11.32
CA ARG A 228 -15.87 4.00 -12.67
C ARG A 228 -17.22 4.73 -12.78
N LEU A 229 -17.26 5.77 -13.60
CA LEU A 229 -18.52 6.44 -13.99
C LEU A 229 -19.20 5.61 -15.08
N THR A 230 -20.40 5.09 -14.80
CA THR A 230 -21.19 4.28 -15.72
C THR A 230 -22.64 4.14 -15.24
N ASP A 231 -23.57 3.92 -16.16
CA ASP A 231 -24.93 3.53 -15.82
C ASP A 231 -25.06 1.99 -15.68
N ASP A 232 -24.17 1.21 -16.32
CA ASP A 232 -24.11 -0.23 -16.19
C ASP A 232 -23.17 -0.64 -15.06
N VAL A 233 -23.71 -0.59 -13.84
CA VAL A 233 -23.01 -0.96 -12.62
C VAL A 233 -22.57 -2.42 -12.63
N LYS A 234 -23.48 -3.32 -13.10
CA LYS A 234 -23.20 -4.77 -13.09
C LYS A 234 -22.00 -5.12 -13.96
N ALA A 235 -21.97 -4.64 -15.20
CA ALA A 235 -20.85 -4.91 -16.10
C ALA A 235 -19.53 -4.34 -15.57
N ALA A 236 -19.57 -3.18 -14.91
CA ALA A 236 -18.36 -2.59 -14.33
C ALA A 236 -17.85 -3.37 -13.11
N LEU A 237 -18.73 -3.90 -12.26
CA LEU A 237 -18.34 -4.78 -11.15
C LEU A 237 -17.77 -6.11 -11.66
N ASP A 238 -18.36 -6.68 -12.70
CA ASP A 238 -17.88 -7.93 -13.29
C ASP A 238 -16.45 -7.81 -13.84
N GLN A 239 -16.06 -6.64 -14.37
CA GLN A 239 -14.68 -6.39 -14.82
C GLN A 239 -13.63 -6.48 -13.70
N LEU A 240 -14.02 -6.33 -12.45
CA LEU A 240 -13.13 -6.43 -11.29
C LEU A 240 -12.98 -7.85 -10.75
N LYS A 241 -13.94 -8.73 -11.02
CA LYS A 241 -13.99 -10.10 -10.48
C LYS A 241 -12.81 -10.99 -10.88
N PRO A 242 -12.28 -10.96 -12.13
CA PRO A 242 -11.15 -11.80 -12.50
C PRO A 242 -9.91 -11.58 -11.62
N ASN A 243 -9.61 -10.33 -11.30
CA ASN A 243 -8.49 -9.99 -10.42
C ASN A 243 -8.74 -10.46 -8.98
N ILE A 244 -9.96 -10.31 -8.48
CA ILE A 244 -10.34 -10.77 -7.14
C ILE A 244 -10.22 -12.29 -7.05
N ALA A 245 -10.75 -13.03 -8.03
CA ALA A 245 -10.65 -14.49 -8.08
C ALA A 245 -9.18 -14.96 -8.13
N LEU A 246 -8.32 -14.28 -8.90
CA LEU A 246 -6.89 -14.57 -8.92
C LEU A 246 -6.25 -14.40 -7.54
N TYR A 247 -6.50 -13.28 -6.86
CA TYR A 247 -5.87 -13.00 -5.57
C TYR A 247 -6.43 -13.88 -4.45
N VAL A 248 -7.73 -14.11 -4.41
CA VAL A 248 -8.38 -14.97 -3.40
C VAL A 248 -8.07 -16.45 -3.66
N GLY A 249 -8.07 -16.88 -4.92
CA GLY A 249 -7.90 -18.28 -5.30
C GLY A 249 -6.46 -18.71 -5.56
N GLY A 250 -5.67 -17.88 -6.29
CA GLY A 250 -4.41 -18.32 -6.89
C GLY A 250 -3.13 -17.66 -6.39
N MET A 251 -3.20 -16.47 -5.78
CA MET A 251 -1.98 -15.71 -5.41
C MET A 251 -1.36 -16.11 -4.07
N GLY A 252 -2.06 -16.84 -3.22
CA GLY A 252 -1.57 -17.33 -1.93
C GLY A 252 -1.38 -18.85 -1.93
N HIS A 253 -0.69 -19.34 -0.90
CA HIS A 253 -0.70 -20.76 -0.60
C HIS A 253 -2.08 -21.17 -0.08
N GLN A 254 -2.52 -22.43 -0.34
CA GLN A 254 -3.82 -22.92 0.10
C GLN A 254 -4.12 -22.65 1.58
N SER A 255 -3.12 -22.86 2.44
CA SER A 255 -3.23 -22.65 3.89
C SER A 255 -2.88 -21.22 4.35
N LYS A 256 -2.45 -20.33 3.46
CA LYS A 256 -2.02 -18.97 3.83
C LYS A 256 -2.22 -17.99 2.68
N ASN A 257 -3.38 -17.38 2.65
CA ASN A 257 -3.75 -16.39 1.65
C ASN A 257 -4.40 -15.17 2.31
N PHE A 258 -3.66 -14.05 2.36
CA PHE A 258 -4.14 -12.81 3.00
C PHE A 258 -5.38 -12.23 2.35
N HIS A 259 -5.55 -12.41 1.03
CA HIS A 259 -6.73 -11.92 0.31
C HIS A 259 -7.96 -12.76 0.63
N LYS A 260 -7.81 -14.09 0.73
CA LYS A 260 -8.87 -14.98 1.20
C LYS A 260 -9.28 -14.65 2.63
N GLU A 261 -8.29 -14.52 3.53
CA GLU A 261 -8.54 -14.16 4.92
C GLU A 261 -9.22 -12.78 5.06
N MET A 262 -8.87 -11.83 4.21
CA MET A 262 -9.53 -10.52 4.15
C MET A 262 -10.99 -10.66 3.71
N MET A 263 -11.27 -11.45 2.68
CA MET A 263 -12.63 -11.72 2.19
C MET A 263 -13.50 -12.37 3.27
N ILE A 264 -12.95 -13.35 4.00
CA ILE A 264 -13.61 -13.99 5.16
C ILE A 264 -13.94 -12.95 6.24
N ARG A 265 -13.00 -12.07 6.60
CA ARG A 265 -13.24 -11.00 7.61
C ARG A 265 -14.30 -9.98 7.18
N ARG A 266 -14.54 -9.84 5.88
CA ARG A 266 -15.65 -9.01 5.36
C ARG A 266 -17.00 -9.74 5.34
N GLY A 267 -17.09 -10.97 5.88
CA GLY A 267 -18.33 -11.73 5.98
C GLY A 267 -18.62 -12.66 4.80
N PHE A 268 -17.66 -12.86 3.88
CA PHE A 268 -17.86 -13.67 2.66
C PHE A 268 -17.08 -15.00 2.72
N ALA A 269 -17.18 -15.71 3.84
CA ALA A 269 -16.39 -16.91 4.09
C ALA A 269 -16.68 -18.02 3.06
N GLU A 270 -17.95 -18.34 2.81
CA GLU A 270 -18.36 -19.39 1.86
C GLU A 270 -17.85 -19.08 0.44
N ALA A 271 -18.00 -17.83 0.00
CA ALA A 271 -17.51 -17.41 -1.32
C ALA A 271 -15.99 -17.50 -1.41
N ALA A 272 -15.25 -17.10 -0.36
CA ALA A 272 -13.80 -17.16 -0.32
C ALA A 272 -13.27 -18.62 -0.42
N GLU A 273 -13.90 -19.56 0.28
CA GLU A 273 -13.60 -21.00 0.19
C GLU A 273 -13.90 -21.53 -1.23
N ARG A 274 -15.08 -21.23 -1.75
CA ARG A 274 -15.51 -21.68 -3.08
C ARG A 274 -14.61 -21.15 -4.19
N ILE A 275 -14.24 -19.88 -4.15
CA ILE A 275 -13.35 -19.26 -5.13
C ILE A 275 -11.99 -19.97 -5.12
N GLN A 276 -11.42 -20.22 -3.94
CA GLN A 276 -10.11 -20.89 -3.83
C GLN A 276 -10.17 -22.33 -4.33
N GLU A 277 -11.20 -23.08 -3.95
CA GLU A 277 -11.42 -24.46 -4.42
C GLU A 277 -11.47 -24.53 -5.95
N LEU A 278 -12.35 -23.72 -6.56
CA LEU A 278 -12.53 -23.69 -8.01
C LEU A 278 -11.23 -23.26 -8.73
N TYR A 279 -10.55 -22.22 -8.21
CA TYR A 279 -9.36 -21.69 -8.83
C TYR A 279 -8.20 -22.72 -8.82
N LEU A 280 -7.99 -23.42 -7.69
CA LEU A 280 -6.95 -24.44 -7.55
C LEU A 280 -7.24 -25.69 -8.38
N ASN A 281 -8.52 -25.98 -8.64
CA ASN A 281 -8.96 -27.07 -9.54
C ASN A 281 -9.04 -26.62 -11.02
N HIS A 282 -8.43 -25.46 -11.38
CA HIS A 282 -8.38 -24.92 -12.74
C HIS A 282 -9.73 -24.49 -13.33
N HIS A 283 -10.81 -24.42 -12.55
CA HIS A 283 -12.13 -23.90 -12.92
C HIS A 283 -12.19 -22.39 -12.80
N LYS A 284 -11.33 -21.67 -13.54
CA LYS A 284 -11.12 -20.22 -13.37
C LYS A 284 -12.38 -19.40 -13.66
N ASP A 285 -13.14 -19.74 -14.68
CA ASP A 285 -14.34 -18.99 -15.04
C ASP A 285 -15.44 -19.14 -13.98
N GLU A 286 -15.59 -20.34 -13.41
CA GLU A 286 -16.48 -20.57 -12.29
C GLU A 286 -16.03 -19.86 -11.02
N ALA A 287 -14.71 -19.80 -10.76
CA ALA A 287 -14.14 -19.05 -9.65
C ALA A 287 -14.42 -17.53 -9.79
N ILE A 288 -14.34 -16.99 -11.01
CA ILE A 288 -14.70 -15.59 -11.31
C ILE A 288 -16.18 -15.35 -11.06
N ALA A 289 -17.04 -16.26 -11.54
CA ALA A 289 -18.50 -16.18 -11.34
C ALA A 289 -18.90 -16.29 -9.87
N ALA A 290 -18.12 -17.00 -9.05
CA ALA A 290 -18.36 -17.16 -7.61
C ALA A 290 -18.04 -15.91 -6.78
N VAL A 291 -17.42 -14.86 -7.37
CA VAL A 291 -17.15 -13.60 -6.67
C VAL A 291 -18.46 -12.82 -6.49
N PRO A 292 -18.92 -12.57 -5.24
CA PRO A 292 -20.17 -11.86 -5.01
C PRO A 292 -20.10 -10.38 -5.44
N ASP A 293 -21.17 -9.89 -6.07
CA ASP A 293 -21.27 -8.48 -6.46
C ASP A 293 -21.13 -7.54 -5.25
N ASP A 294 -21.78 -7.88 -4.13
CA ASP A 294 -21.74 -7.10 -2.89
C ASP A 294 -20.31 -6.95 -2.35
N PHE A 295 -19.49 -8.02 -2.44
CA PHE A 295 -18.08 -7.94 -2.04
C PHE A 295 -17.31 -6.94 -2.90
N VAL A 296 -17.53 -6.96 -4.22
CA VAL A 296 -16.87 -6.03 -5.15
C VAL A 296 -17.34 -4.61 -4.90
N ASP A 297 -18.65 -4.42 -4.78
CA ASP A 297 -19.29 -3.11 -4.64
C ASP A 297 -18.90 -2.38 -3.35
N GLN A 298 -18.79 -3.09 -2.24
CA GLN A 298 -18.30 -2.50 -0.98
C GLN A 298 -16.95 -1.79 -1.13
N GLY A 299 -16.04 -2.32 -1.98
CA GLY A 299 -14.70 -1.77 -2.22
C GLY A 299 -14.59 -0.85 -3.43
N ALA A 300 -15.73 -0.45 -4.04
CA ALA A 300 -15.76 0.28 -5.28
C ALA A 300 -16.58 1.59 -5.19
N LEU A 301 -16.25 2.52 -6.08
CA LEU A 301 -16.99 3.74 -6.37
C LEU A 301 -17.42 3.66 -7.84
N VAL A 302 -18.41 2.80 -8.12
CA VAL A 302 -18.88 2.45 -9.46
C VAL A 302 -20.33 2.85 -9.62
N GLY A 303 -20.67 3.45 -10.76
CA GLY A 303 -22.04 3.80 -11.11
C GLY A 303 -22.23 5.24 -11.53
N PRO A 304 -23.47 5.73 -11.58
CA PRO A 304 -23.80 7.12 -11.86
C PRO A 304 -23.30 8.03 -10.73
N ARG A 305 -23.15 9.32 -11.06
CA ARG A 305 -22.54 10.33 -10.16
C ARG A 305 -23.14 10.35 -8.75
N ASP A 306 -24.45 10.29 -8.62
CA ASP A 306 -25.13 10.37 -7.32
C ASP A 306 -24.84 9.14 -6.44
N ARG A 307 -24.78 7.95 -7.06
CA ARG A 307 -24.39 6.72 -6.37
C ARG A 307 -22.97 6.81 -5.83
N ILE A 308 -22.04 7.26 -6.65
CA ILE A 308 -20.65 7.44 -6.24
C ILE A 308 -20.53 8.51 -5.15
N LYS A 309 -21.21 9.66 -5.28
CA LYS A 309 -21.22 10.71 -4.24
C LYS A 309 -21.73 10.18 -2.89
N LYS A 310 -22.78 9.34 -2.90
CA LYS A 310 -23.30 8.73 -1.68
C LYS A 310 -22.25 7.80 -1.06
N ARG A 311 -21.70 6.88 -1.84
CA ARG A 311 -20.69 5.92 -1.36
C ARG A 311 -19.38 6.61 -0.91
N PHE A 312 -18.98 7.68 -1.59
CA PHE A 312 -17.82 8.47 -1.20
C PHE A 312 -17.98 9.12 0.18
N ARG A 313 -19.20 9.52 0.56
CA ARG A 313 -19.50 10.02 1.91
C ARG A 313 -19.28 8.94 2.97
N ASP A 314 -19.68 7.69 2.69
CA ASP A 314 -19.43 6.57 3.61
C ASP A 314 -17.93 6.40 3.87
N TRP A 315 -17.11 6.49 2.81
CA TRP A 315 -15.64 6.47 2.94
C TRP A 315 -15.11 7.63 3.77
N ARG A 316 -15.56 8.85 3.48
CA ARG A 316 -15.12 10.05 4.21
C ARG A 316 -15.48 9.96 5.70
N ASP A 317 -16.66 9.50 6.00
CA ASP A 317 -17.21 9.45 7.36
C ASP A 317 -16.72 8.22 8.14
N SER A 318 -16.04 7.26 7.49
CA SER A 318 -15.47 6.08 8.12
C SER A 318 -14.23 6.35 8.99
N GLY A 319 -13.60 7.53 8.82
CA GLY A 319 -12.38 7.90 9.57
C GLY A 319 -11.07 7.60 8.84
N VAL A 320 -11.10 7.25 7.54
CA VAL A 320 -9.89 7.25 6.70
C VAL A 320 -9.44 8.68 6.42
N THR A 321 -8.13 8.92 6.38
CA THR A 321 -7.57 10.24 6.11
C THR A 321 -7.45 10.52 4.62
N GLY A 322 -7.33 9.45 3.81
CA GLY A 322 -7.23 9.54 2.37
C GLY A 322 -7.77 8.32 1.63
N LEU A 323 -8.15 8.54 0.37
CA LEU A 323 -8.63 7.51 -0.54
C LEU A 323 -7.83 7.52 -1.83
N THR A 324 -7.20 6.39 -2.16
CA THR A 324 -6.50 6.18 -3.42
C THR A 324 -7.47 5.70 -4.49
N VAL A 325 -7.60 6.48 -5.55
CA VAL A 325 -8.36 6.15 -6.76
C VAL A 325 -7.57 5.11 -7.55
N ARG A 326 -8.18 3.96 -7.78
CA ARG A 326 -7.68 2.91 -8.67
C ARG A 326 -8.37 2.99 -10.03
N GLY A 327 -7.59 3.11 -11.09
CA GLY A 327 -8.13 3.41 -12.42
C GLY A 327 -8.54 4.87 -12.52
N GLY A 328 -9.49 5.15 -13.37
CA GLY A 328 -10.03 6.49 -13.54
C GLY A 328 -9.50 7.18 -14.80
N SER A 329 -10.41 7.44 -15.73
CA SER A 329 -10.20 8.37 -16.83
C SER A 329 -10.14 9.82 -16.32
N GLU A 330 -9.77 10.75 -17.18
CA GLU A 330 -9.79 12.18 -16.83
C GLU A 330 -11.15 12.66 -16.24
N PRO A 331 -12.32 12.33 -16.85
CA PRO A 331 -13.62 12.69 -16.26
C PRO A 331 -13.83 12.15 -14.85
N GLU A 332 -13.35 10.95 -14.57
CA GLU A 332 -13.45 10.30 -13.25
C GLU A 332 -12.55 10.98 -12.23
N LEU A 333 -11.31 11.34 -12.61
CA LEU A 333 -10.40 12.09 -11.73
C LEU A 333 -10.96 13.46 -11.37
N ARG A 334 -11.50 14.19 -12.35
CA ARG A 334 -12.16 15.49 -12.11
C ARG A 334 -13.36 15.34 -11.20
N PHE A 335 -14.18 14.33 -11.42
CA PHE A 335 -15.35 14.06 -10.59
C PHE A 335 -14.98 13.69 -9.14
N MET A 336 -13.94 12.89 -8.95
CA MET A 336 -13.47 12.56 -7.60
C MET A 336 -12.90 13.78 -6.88
N ALA A 337 -12.20 14.67 -7.60
CA ALA A 337 -11.73 15.94 -7.05
C ALA A 337 -12.91 16.82 -6.59
N GLU A 338 -14.00 16.87 -7.38
CA GLU A 338 -15.27 17.52 -7.00
C GLU A 338 -15.86 16.89 -5.72
N CYS A 339 -15.98 15.56 -5.65
CA CYS A 339 -16.52 14.87 -4.49
C CYS A 339 -15.71 15.13 -3.20
N ALA A 340 -14.39 15.26 -3.33
CA ALA A 340 -13.47 15.51 -2.22
C ALA A 340 -13.27 17.01 -1.94
N GLU A 341 -13.93 17.89 -2.71
CA GLU A 341 -13.83 19.34 -2.60
C GLU A 341 -12.36 19.83 -2.65
N LEU A 342 -11.58 19.21 -3.55
CA LEU A 342 -10.19 19.59 -3.71
C LEU A 342 -10.10 20.99 -4.34
N ARG A 343 -9.11 21.74 -3.91
CA ARG A 343 -8.78 23.04 -4.52
C ARG A 343 -7.74 22.79 -5.62
N PRO A 344 -8.08 23.06 -6.90
CA PRO A 344 -7.10 23.02 -7.96
C PRO A 344 -5.91 23.90 -7.63
N LEU A 345 -4.73 23.48 -8.00
CA LEU A 345 -3.55 24.33 -7.89
C LEU A 345 -3.76 25.52 -8.86
N SER A 346 -3.73 26.74 -8.35
CA SER A 346 -3.67 27.91 -9.20
C SER A 346 -2.47 27.78 -10.14
N SER A 347 -2.70 27.93 -11.43
CA SER A 347 -1.64 28.03 -12.43
C SER A 347 -0.65 29.12 -12.00
N ILE A 348 0.58 28.69 -11.72
CA ILE A 348 1.71 29.61 -11.51
C ILE A 348 2.24 30.03 -12.87
#